data_e69311e5e5e3e7dae3ce46092c0becc6
#
_entry.id   e69311e5e5e3e7dae3ce46092c0becc6
#
_cell.length_a   1.000
_cell.length_b   1.000
_cell.length_c   1.000
_cell.angle_alpha   90.00
_cell.angle_beta   90.00
_cell.angle_gamma   90.00
#
_symmetry.space_group_name_H-M   'P 1'
#
loop_
_entity.id
_entity.type
_entity.pdbx_description
1 polymer ?
#
loop_
_entity_poly.entity_id
_entity_poly.type
_entity_poly.pdbx_seq_one_letter_code
_entity_poly.pdbx_strand_id
1 'polypeptide(L)'
;MLGALLAADAAAQPQARCDVYRASSRVVIDARLDEPAWRNVPPAGEFHFNRWKEGEKEPTVVRMLWDDRNLYVGYLCHDRHISARVTERHGPVSQDDCVEIFLSPNPDQVSNYYTFEINAIGTILNRCRTDWWKGPPTWEPEGVRC
;
A
#
# COMPACT_ATOMS: atom_id res chain seq x y z
N MET A 1 -41.36 33.88 6.03
CA MET A 1 -40.05 33.69 6.70
C MET A 1 -39.27 32.69 5.88
N LEU A 2 -38.30 33.16 5.10
CA LEU A 2 -37.37 32.29 4.36
C LEU A 2 -36.24 31.90 5.32
N GLY A 3 -36.16 30.63 5.66
CA GLY A 3 -35.02 30.07 6.40
C GLY A 3 -33.85 29.85 5.46
N ALA A 4 -32.77 30.60 5.63
CA ALA A 4 -31.50 30.35 4.96
C ALA A 4 -30.85 29.09 5.58
N LEU A 5 -30.76 28.01 4.80
CA LEU A 5 -29.86 26.89 5.13
C LEU A 5 -28.42 27.38 4.93
N LEU A 6 -27.70 27.55 6.04
CA LEU A 6 -26.26 27.68 6.00
C LEU A 6 -25.67 26.30 5.65
N ALA A 7 -25.15 26.17 4.45
CA ALA A 7 -24.30 25.05 4.08
C ALA A 7 -23.02 25.15 4.96
N ALA A 8 -22.84 24.20 5.87
CA ALA A 8 -21.59 24.06 6.59
C ALA A 8 -20.52 23.66 5.57
N ASP A 9 -19.53 24.54 5.36
CA ASP A 9 -18.29 24.18 4.66
C ASP A 9 -17.67 22.99 5.38
N ALA A 10 -17.74 21.83 4.75
CA ALA A 10 -16.96 20.66 5.18
C ALA A 10 -15.49 21.03 4.96
N ALA A 11 -14.80 21.43 6.03
CA ALA A 11 -13.38 21.67 5.99
C ALA A 11 -12.70 20.42 5.41
N ALA A 12 -12.02 20.58 4.28
CA ALA A 12 -11.29 19.49 3.64
C ALA A 12 -10.33 18.89 4.67
N GLN A 13 -10.45 17.60 4.91
CA GLN A 13 -9.52 16.88 5.78
C GLN A 13 -8.10 17.07 5.24
N PRO A 14 -7.11 17.35 6.10
CA PRO A 14 -5.73 17.50 5.63
C PRO A 14 -5.30 16.23 4.92
N GLN A 15 -4.85 16.38 3.68
CA GLN A 15 -4.38 15.27 2.87
C GLN A 15 -3.13 14.67 3.51
N ALA A 16 -3.14 13.39 3.80
CA ALA A 16 -1.96 12.69 4.31
C ALA A 16 -0.82 12.79 3.28
N ARG A 17 0.38 13.07 3.77
CA ARG A 17 1.57 13.21 2.94
C ARG A 17 2.64 12.23 3.40
N CYS A 18 3.29 11.58 2.44
CA CYS A 18 4.48 10.78 2.65
C CYS A 18 5.59 11.26 1.72
N ASP A 19 6.77 11.51 2.26
CA ASP A 19 7.95 11.83 1.47
C ASP A 19 8.70 10.52 1.17
N VAL A 20 8.89 10.20 -0.11
CA VAL A 20 9.61 9.02 -0.57
C VAL A 20 11.04 9.43 -0.93
N TYR A 21 12.03 8.76 -0.36
CA TYR A 21 13.44 9.13 -0.49
C TYR A 21 14.13 8.35 -1.60
N ARG A 22 15.15 8.98 -2.21
CA ARG A 22 15.99 8.28 -3.16
C ARG A 22 16.87 7.25 -2.43
N ALA A 23 16.96 6.03 -2.98
CA ALA A 23 17.82 4.99 -2.43
C ALA A 23 19.28 5.42 -2.48
N SER A 24 19.96 5.37 -1.33
CA SER A 24 21.39 5.75 -1.19
C SER A 24 22.35 4.62 -1.58
N SER A 25 21.84 3.41 -1.75
CA SER A 25 22.56 2.23 -2.20
C SER A 25 21.61 1.30 -2.94
N ARG A 26 22.18 0.25 -3.55
CA ARG A 26 21.39 -0.80 -4.21
C ARG A 26 20.44 -1.45 -3.18
N VAL A 27 19.19 -1.65 -3.61
CA VAL A 27 18.18 -2.43 -2.88
C VAL A 27 18.08 -3.81 -3.54
N VAL A 28 18.00 -4.85 -2.73
CA VAL A 28 17.81 -6.25 -3.16
C VAL A 28 16.40 -6.66 -2.76
N ILE A 29 15.68 -7.35 -3.62
CA ILE A 29 14.34 -7.85 -3.30
C ILE A 29 14.50 -9.27 -2.74
N ASP A 30 14.62 -9.37 -1.43
CA ASP A 30 14.83 -10.64 -0.70
C ASP A 30 14.04 -10.73 0.62
N ALA A 31 13.02 -9.88 0.76
CA ALA A 31 12.19 -9.72 1.95
C ALA A 31 12.97 -9.26 3.21
N ARG A 32 14.13 -8.64 3.04
CA ARG A 32 14.90 -8.00 4.12
C ARG A 32 14.96 -6.49 3.88
N LEU A 33 14.99 -5.74 4.97
CA LEU A 33 15.15 -4.28 4.94
C LEU A 33 16.43 -3.90 5.69
N ASP A 34 17.52 -4.65 5.45
CA ASP A 34 18.78 -4.50 6.17
C ASP A 34 19.87 -3.75 5.39
N GLU A 35 19.62 -3.42 4.11
CA GLU A 35 20.56 -2.61 3.34
C GLU A 35 20.73 -1.18 3.91
N PRO A 36 21.88 -0.57 3.70
CA PRO A 36 22.14 0.79 4.12
C PRO A 36 21.10 1.80 3.65
N ALA A 37 20.47 1.56 2.48
CA ALA A 37 19.43 2.43 1.93
C ALA A 37 18.23 2.59 2.87
N TRP A 38 17.85 1.56 3.63
CA TRP A 38 16.69 1.57 4.52
C TRP A 38 16.94 2.20 5.90
N ARG A 39 18.20 2.31 6.35
CA ARG A 39 18.56 2.62 7.75
C ARG A 39 17.96 3.93 8.27
N ASN A 40 17.89 4.95 7.42
CA ASN A 40 17.44 6.28 7.82
C ASN A 40 16.13 6.69 7.14
N VAL A 41 15.42 5.75 6.54
CA VAL A 41 14.12 6.01 5.91
C VAL A 41 13.05 5.98 7.00
N PRO A 42 12.36 7.10 7.25
CA PRO A 42 11.27 7.10 8.21
C PRO A 42 10.10 6.25 7.72
N PRO A 43 9.23 5.78 8.61
CA PRO A 43 7.96 5.18 8.21
C PRO A 43 7.16 6.13 7.32
N ALA A 44 6.49 5.57 6.30
CA ALA A 44 5.66 6.35 5.38
C ALA A 44 4.39 6.90 6.03
N GLY A 45 4.03 6.39 7.21
CA GLY A 45 2.88 6.80 8.02
C GLY A 45 2.56 5.78 9.09
N GLU A 46 1.48 6.03 9.81
CA GLU A 46 0.98 5.14 10.85
C GLU A 46 -0.24 4.36 10.33
N PHE A 47 -0.28 3.07 10.64
CA PHE A 47 -1.45 2.26 10.35
C PHE A 47 -2.51 2.42 11.42
N HIS A 48 -3.76 2.65 10.99
CA HIS A 48 -4.91 2.76 11.87
C HIS A 48 -5.66 1.44 11.95
N PHE A 49 -5.93 0.99 13.16
CA PHE A 49 -6.62 -0.27 13.43
C PHE A 49 -8.15 -0.06 13.47
N ASN A 50 -8.75 0.23 12.34
CA ASN A 50 -10.16 0.64 12.24
C ASN A 50 -11.17 -0.38 12.76
N ARG A 51 -10.83 -1.67 12.74
CA ARG A 51 -11.73 -2.78 13.18
C ARG A 51 -11.24 -3.46 14.45
N TRP A 52 -10.13 -2.97 15.03
CA TRP A 52 -9.60 -3.53 16.26
C TRP A 52 -10.53 -3.22 17.44
N LYS A 53 -10.82 -4.24 18.25
CA LYS A 53 -11.71 -4.12 19.41
C LYS A 53 -10.97 -4.33 20.73
N GLU A 54 -10.13 -5.35 20.80
CA GLU A 54 -9.43 -5.72 22.02
C GLU A 54 -8.17 -6.53 21.69
N GLY A 55 -7.30 -6.71 22.67
CA GLY A 55 -6.04 -7.45 22.56
C GLY A 55 -4.83 -6.55 22.24
N GLU A 56 -3.69 -7.18 22.00
CA GLU A 56 -2.46 -6.51 21.63
C GLU A 56 -2.47 -6.15 20.15
N LYS A 57 -2.09 -4.94 19.82
CA LYS A 57 -1.94 -4.50 18.42
C LYS A 57 -0.62 -5.01 17.87
N GLU A 58 -0.69 -5.66 16.73
CA GLU A 58 0.47 -6.13 15.98
C GLU A 58 0.83 -5.08 14.92
N PRO A 59 1.92 -4.30 15.13
CA PRO A 59 2.19 -3.14 14.30
C PRO A 59 2.71 -3.54 12.92
N THR A 60 2.33 -2.76 11.93
CA THR A 60 2.91 -2.79 10.59
C THR A 60 3.63 -1.47 10.33
N VAL A 61 4.85 -1.57 9.82
CA VAL A 61 5.66 -0.41 9.41
C VAL A 61 5.91 -0.52 7.92
N VAL A 62 5.66 0.56 7.17
CA VAL A 62 5.99 0.66 5.76
C VAL A 62 7.06 1.72 5.55
N ARG A 63 8.02 1.43 4.68
CA ARG A 63 9.03 2.37 4.19
C ARG A 63 9.06 2.36 2.69
N MET A 64 9.38 3.50 2.10
CA MET A 64 9.40 3.64 0.64
C MET A 64 10.69 4.31 0.19
N LEU A 65 11.24 3.79 -0.88
CA LEU A 65 12.41 4.33 -1.58
C LEU A 65 12.15 4.34 -3.08
N TRP A 66 12.90 5.13 -3.79
CA TRP A 66 12.88 5.12 -5.26
C TRP A 66 14.30 5.23 -5.83
N ASP A 67 14.49 4.76 -7.05
CA ASP A 67 15.65 5.05 -7.89
C ASP A 67 15.18 5.45 -9.30
N ASP A 68 16.08 5.53 -10.26
CA ASP A 68 15.76 5.96 -11.62
C ASP A 68 14.85 5.00 -12.39
N ARG A 69 14.54 3.82 -11.83
CA ARG A 69 13.76 2.76 -12.48
C ARG A 69 12.64 2.19 -11.65
N ASN A 70 12.75 2.27 -10.32
CA ASN A 70 11.89 1.50 -9.43
C ASN A 70 11.35 2.35 -8.28
N LEU A 71 10.15 2.01 -7.83
CA LEU A 71 9.62 2.31 -6.51
C LEU A 71 9.77 1.05 -5.66
N TYR A 72 10.41 1.19 -4.50
CA TYR A 72 10.58 0.13 -3.52
C TYR A 72 9.63 0.38 -2.35
N VAL A 73 8.88 -0.64 -1.97
CA VAL A 73 7.96 -0.59 -0.83
C VAL A 73 8.29 -1.74 0.10
N GLY A 74 8.78 -1.41 1.28
CA GLY A 74 9.14 -2.39 2.30
C GLY A 74 8.13 -2.38 3.44
N TYR A 75 7.50 -3.51 3.69
CA TYR A 75 6.61 -3.74 4.82
C TYR A 75 7.30 -4.59 5.88
N LEU A 76 7.24 -4.15 7.12
CA LEU A 76 7.61 -4.94 8.30
C LEU A 76 6.34 -5.14 9.13
N CYS A 77 5.79 -6.34 9.03
CA CYS A 77 4.57 -6.72 9.73
C CYS A 77 4.94 -7.60 10.93
N HIS A 78 4.48 -7.22 12.12
CA HIS A 78 4.54 -8.07 13.30
C HIS A 78 3.24 -8.86 13.38
N ASP A 79 3.32 -10.16 13.28
CA ASP A 79 2.17 -11.06 13.31
C ASP A 79 2.58 -12.39 13.98
N ARG A 80 1.77 -12.85 14.94
CA ARG A 80 1.99 -14.10 15.67
C ARG A 80 1.31 -15.30 15.03
N HIS A 81 0.40 -15.06 14.10
CA HIS A 81 -0.49 -16.08 13.55
C HIS A 81 -0.62 -15.97 12.03
N ILE A 82 0.51 -15.89 11.34
CA ILE A 82 0.56 -15.71 9.89
C ILE A 82 -0.27 -16.79 9.18
N SER A 83 -1.25 -16.35 8.40
CA SER A 83 -2.08 -17.19 7.54
C SER A 83 -1.85 -16.79 6.08
N ALA A 84 -1.23 -17.69 5.30
CA ALA A 84 -0.98 -17.50 3.88
C ALA A 84 -1.19 -18.83 3.15
N ARG A 85 -2.35 -19.00 2.52
CA ARG A 85 -2.79 -20.25 1.89
C ARG A 85 -2.97 -20.12 0.39
N VAL A 86 -3.20 -18.91 -0.10
CA VAL A 86 -3.40 -18.64 -1.52
C VAL A 86 -2.04 -18.67 -2.21
N THR A 87 -1.84 -19.65 -3.10
CA THR A 87 -0.60 -19.84 -3.87
C THR A 87 -0.77 -19.49 -5.34
N GLU A 88 -2.01 -19.38 -5.81
CA GLU A 88 -2.31 -19.07 -7.20
C GLU A 88 -2.24 -17.56 -7.43
N ARG A 89 -1.44 -17.16 -8.42
CA ARG A 89 -1.35 -15.75 -8.85
C ARG A 89 -2.73 -15.25 -9.26
N HIS A 90 -3.08 -14.05 -8.85
CA HIS A 90 -4.41 -13.43 -8.99
C HIS A 90 -5.54 -14.15 -8.22
N GLY A 91 -5.21 -15.11 -7.37
CA GLY A 91 -6.16 -15.68 -6.42
C GLY A 91 -6.65 -14.66 -5.39
N PRO A 92 -7.56 -15.04 -4.48
CA PRO A 92 -8.15 -14.15 -3.51
C PRO A 92 -7.18 -13.82 -2.34
N VAL A 93 -6.07 -13.16 -2.64
CA VAL A 93 -4.97 -12.86 -1.72
C VAL A 93 -5.44 -12.14 -0.46
N SER A 94 -6.48 -11.30 -0.56
CA SER A 94 -7.07 -10.59 0.59
C SER A 94 -7.76 -11.49 1.62
N GLN A 95 -7.86 -12.80 1.39
CA GLN A 95 -8.32 -13.77 2.39
C GLN A 95 -7.18 -14.28 3.30
N ASP A 96 -5.95 -13.95 2.95
CA ASP A 96 -4.74 -14.22 3.72
C ASP A 96 -4.29 -12.97 4.47
N ASP A 97 -3.28 -13.11 5.34
CA ASP A 97 -2.52 -11.98 5.84
C ASP A 97 -1.70 -11.41 4.69
N CYS A 98 -2.07 -10.23 4.28
CA CYS A 98 -1.51 -9.56 3.12
C CYS A 98 -1.25 -8.08 3.37
N VAL A 99 -0.37 -7.52 2.58
CA VAL A 99 -0.17 -6.07 2.46
C VAL A 99 -0.72 -5.60 1.12
N GLU A 100 -1.18 -4.36 1.08
CA GLU A 100 -1.75 -3.79 -0.13
C GLU A 100 -1.23 -2.37 -0.35
N ILE A 101 -1.00 -2.03 -1.61
CA ILE A 101 -0.68 -0.66 -2.02
C ILE A 101 -1.57 -0.23 -3.19
N PHE A 102 -2.08 1.00 -3.10
CA PHE A 102 -2.80 1.68 -4.16
C PHE A 102 -1.91 2.79 -4.72
N LEU A 103 -1.72 2.81 -6.03
CA LEU A 103 -0.90 3.80 -6.71
C LEU A 103 -1.72 4.50 -7.79
N SER A 104 -1.92 5.81 -7.65
CA SER A 104 -2.50 6.65 -8.71
C SER A 104 -1.42 7.60 -9.21
N PRO A 105 -0.85 7.37 -10.41
CA PRO A 105 0.22 8.19 -10.95
C PRO A 105 -0.21 9.61 -11.35
N ASN A 106 -1.52 9.79 -11.59
CA ASN A 106 -2.08 11.07 -11.96
C ASN A 106 -2.94 11.64 -10.81
N PRO A 107 -2.49 12.70 -10.12
CA PRO A 107 -3.23 13.28 -9.01
C PRO A 107 -4.57 13.92 -9.42
N ASP A 108 -4.73 14.26 -10.70
CA ASP A 108 -5.98 14.82 -11.23
C ASP A 108 -7.02 13.74 -11.60
N GLN A 109 -6.61 12.48 -11.58
CA GLN A 109 -7.43 11.32 -11.94
C GLN A 109 -7.25 10.17 -10.94
N VAL A 110 -7.45 10.45 -9.65
CA VAL A 110 -7.24 9.47 -8.57
C VAL A 110 -8.16 8.24 -8.67
N SER A 111 -9.24 8.32 -9.46
CA SER A 111 -10.10 7.16 -9.78
C SER A 111 -9.44 6.14 -10.71
N ASN A 112 -8.31 6.51 -11.33
CA ASN A 112 -7.49 5.64 -12.16
C ASN A 112 -6.27 5.22 -11.34
N TYR A 113 -6.20 3.96 -10.95
CA TYR A 113 -5.18 3.48 -10.04
C TYR A 113 -4.80 2.03 -10.29
N TYR A 114 -3.66 1.67 -9.72
CA TYR A 114 -3.14 0.31 -9.69
C TYR A 114 -3.17 -0.21 -8.26
N THR A 115 -3.50 -1.48 -8.08
CA THR A 115 -3.39 -2.15 -6.77
C THR A 115 -2.47 -3.35 -6.85
N PHE A 116 -1.76 -3.59 -5.76
CA PHE A 116 -0.95 -4.78 -5.54
C PHE A 116 -1.25 -5.29 -4.14
N GLU A 117 -1.82 -6.48 -4.06
CA GLU A 117 -2.06 -7.24 -2.84
C GLU A 117 -1.04 -8.39 -2.80
N ILE A 118 -0.29 -8.53 -1.72
CA ILE A 118 0.79 -9.51 -1.60
C ILE A 118 0.66 -10.19 -0.25
N ASN A 119 0.50 -11.52 -0.22
CA ASN A 119 0.46 -12.28 1.01
C ASN A 119 1.85 -12.62 1.55
N ALA A 120 1.91 -13.21 2.75
CA ALA A 120 3.17 -13.51 3.44
C ALA A 120 4.07 -14.54 2.73
N ILE A 121 3.57 -15.26 1.73
CA ILE A 121 4.35 -16.20 0.90
C ILE A 121 4.68 -15.66 -0.49
N GLY A 122 4.40 -14.37 -0.76
CA GLY A 122 4.74 -13.70 -2.00
C GLY A 122 3.73 -13.92 -3.14
N THR A 123 2.56 -14.49 -2.87
CA THR A 123 1.52 -14.56 -3.89
C THR A 123 0.92 -13.17 -4.11
N ILE A 124 0.84 -12.77 -5.37
CA ILE A 124 0.42 -11.44 -5.76
C ILE A 124 -0.91 -11.45 -6.51
N LEU A 125 -1.78 -10.51 -6.14
CA LEU A 125 -2.93 -10.09 -6.92
C LEU A 125 -2.75 -8.61 -7.27
N ASN A 126 -2.78 -8.29 -8.54
CA ASN A 126 -2.66 -6.91 -9.00
C ASN A 126 -3.78 -6.56 -9.97
N ARG A 127 -4.23 -5.30 -9.92
CA ARG A 127 -5.30 -4.78 -10.77
C ARG A 127 -4.94 -3.39 -11.29
N CYS A 128 -5.40 -3.11 -12.49
CA CYS A 128 -5.49 -1.75 -13.03
C CYS A 128 -6.97 -1.34 -13.02
N ARG A 129 -7.28 -0.21 -12.42
CA ARG A 129 -8.64 0.30 -12.31
C ARG A 129 -8.78 1.63 -13.03
N THR A 130 -9.88 1.79 -13.74
CA THR A 130 -10.32 3.06 -14.31
C THR A 130 -11.67 3.42 -13.70
N ASP A 131 -11.91 4.70 -13.48
CA ASP A 131 -13.18 5.19 -12.93
C ASP A 131 -13.60 4.39 -11.67
N TRP A 132 -12.67 4.26 -10.71
CA TRP A 132 -12.73 3.56 -9.41
C TRP A 132 -12.82 2.03 -9.51
N TRP A 133 -13.68 1.47 -10.33
CA TRP A 133 -13.98 0.03 -10.32
C TRP A 133 -13.93 -0.63 -11.69
N LYS A 134 -13.84 0.16 -12.76
CA LYS A 134 -13.74 -0.35 -14.12
C LYS A 134 -12.31 -0.78 -14.43
N GLY A 135 -12.19 -1.65 -15.40
CA GLY A 135 -10.91 -2.16 -15.87
C GLY A 135 -10.89 -3.68 -15.88
N PRO A 136 -9.85 -4.28 -16.45
CA PRO A 136 -9.69 -5.73 -16.45
C PRO A 136 -9.60 -6.25 -15.01
N PRO A 137 -10.08 -7.45 -14.72
CA PRO A 137 -10.03 -8.04 -13.39
C PRO A 137 -8.59 -8.22 -12.89
N THR A 138 -7.68 -8.49 -13.82
CA THR A 138 -6.24 -8.61 -13.59
C THR A 138 -5.47 -7.87 -14.68
N TRP A 139 -4.25 -7.51 -14.37
CA TRP A 139 -3.31 -6.87 -15.27
C TRP A 139 -1.91 -7.43 -15.00
N GLU A 140 -1.13 -7.68 -16.05
CA GLU A 140 0.23 -8.21 -15.93
C GLU A 140 1.23 -7.06 -16.08
N PRO A 141 1.76 -6.52 -14.96
CA PRO A 141 2.77 -5.49 -15.02
C PRO A 141 4.13 -6.07 -15.36
N GLU A 142 4.88 -5.40 -16.21
CA GLU A 142 6.28 -5.70 -16.40
C GLU A 142 7.09 -5.18 -15.20
N GLY A 143 8.03 -6.01 -14.70
CA GLY A 143 9.02 -5.58 -13.71
C GLY A 143 8.57 -5.54 -12.25
N VAL A 144 7.37 -6.02 -11.90
CA VAL A 144 6.98 -6.21 -10.48
C VAL A 144 7.70 -7.43 -9.91
N ARG A 145 8.30 -7.26 -8.73
CA ARG A 145 9.02 -8.30 -7.97
C ARG A 145 8.67 -8.18 -6.49
N CYS A 146 8.45 -9.28 -5.85
CA CYS A 146 8.23 -9.44 -4.40
C CYS A 146 8.90 -10.70 -3.88
#